data_df69bdd75f43aeb7361c187666e48265
#
_entry.id   df69bdd75f43aeb7361c187666e48265
#
_cell.length_a   1.000
_cell.length_b   1.000
_cell.length_c   1.000
_cell.angle_alpha   90.00
_cell.angle_beta   90.00
_cell.angle_gamma   90.00
#
_symmetry.space_group_name_H-M   'P 1'
#
loop_
_entity.id
_entity.type
_entity.pdbx_description
1 polymer ?
#
loop_
_entity_poly.entity_id
_entity_poly.type
_entity_poly.pdbx_seq_one_letter_code
_entity_poly.pdbx_strand_id
1 'polypeptide(L)' 'MSLLIYSPQCNHSLDIIDYINKHSQLKQIVKYHNINKLGIPPQYRNKITRVPTMLTKNGKLLVGNEIRLSLIHI' A
#
# COMPACT_ATOMS: atom_id res chain seq x y z
N MET A 1 -2.80 -12.09 -0.58
CA MET A 1 -1.78 -11.26 0.06
C MET A 1 -1.59 -9.99 -0.77
N SER A 2 -1.60 -8.84 -0.14
CA SER A 2 -1.49 -7.56 -0.83
C SER A 2 -0.15 -6.90 -0.50
N LEU A 3 0.37 -6.11 -1.44
CA LEU A 3 1.62 -5.38 -1.26
C LEU A 3 1.31 -3.88 -1.21
N LEU A 4 1.65 -3.23 -0.10
CA LEU A 4 1.49 -1.80 0.05
C LEU A 4 2.82 -1.10 -0.23
N ILE A 5 2.84 -0.31 -1.27
CA ILE A 5 4.00 0.48 -1.66
C ILE A 5 3.80 1.89 -1.12
N TYR A 6 4.67 2.32 -0.21
CA TYR A 6 4.48 3.56 0.52
C TYR A 6 5.77 4.35 0.68
N SER A 7 5.63 5.62 1.03
CA SER A 7 6.74 6.47 1.42
C SER A 7 6.54 6.93 2.87
N PRO A 8 7.53 6.78 3.76
CA PRO A 8 7.39 7.26 5.14
C PRO A 8 7.32 8.78 5.24
N GLN A 9 7.62 9.50 4.17
CA GLN A 9 7.51 10.95 4.12
C GLN A 9 6.12 11.42 3.65
N CYS A 10 5.26 10.50 3.24
CA CYS A 10 3.91 10.82 2.78
C CYS A 10 2.92 10.63 3.93
N ASN A 11 2.25 11.70 4.35
CA ASN A 11 1.29 11.61 5.44
C ASN A 11 0.14 10.67 5.13
N HIS A 12 -0.30 10.63 3.88
CA HIS A 12 -1.37 9.74 3.45
C HIS A 12 -0.95 8.26 3.59
N SER A 13 0.30 7.96 3.24
CA SER A 13 0.84 6.62 3.42
C SER A 13 0.87 6.23 4.89
N LEU A 14 1.29 7.16 5.75
CA LEU A 14 1.36 6.90 7.18
C LEU A 14 -0.03 6.66 7.78
N ASP A 15 -1.05 7.38 7.31
CA ASP A 15 -2.42 7.19 7.75
C ASP A 15 -2.91 5.78 7.43
N ILE A 16 -2.62 5.30 6.23
CA ILE A 16 -3.01 3.96 5.79
C ILE A 16 -2.28 2.90 6.60
N ILE A 17 -1.00 3.08 6.84
CA ILE A 17 -0.21 2.16 7.66
C ILE A 17 -0.74 2.10 9.07
N ASP A 18 -1.07 3.25 9.65
CA ASP A 18 -1.64 3.32 10.98
C ASP A 18 -2.97 2.57 11.05
N TYR A 19 -3.81 2.73 10.04
CA TYR A 19 -5.07 2.00 9.95
C TYR A 19 -4.83 0.49 9.93
N ILE A 20 -3.88 0.03 9.12
CA ILE A 20 -3.55 -1.40 9.01
C ILE A 20 -3.01 -1.92 10.34
N ASN A 21 -2.16 -1.14 11.01
CA ASN A 21 -1.58 -1.56 12.29
C ASN A 21 -2.62 -1.71 13.39
N LYS A 22 -3.71 -0.94 13.32
CA LYS A 22 -4.81 -1.04 14.28
C LYS A 22 -5.71 -2.24 14.03
N HIS A 23 -5.59 -2.86 12.85
CA HIS A 23 -6.41 -4.01 12.46
C HIS A 23 -5.48 -5.19 12.18
N SER A 24 -5.29 -6.03 13.20
CA SER A 24 -4.35 -7.14 13.12
C SER A 24 -4.62 -8.08 11.95
N GLN A 25 -5.87 -8.25 11.57
CA GLN A 25 -6.23 -9.09 10.43
C GLN A 25 -5.64 -8.56 9.13
N LEU A 26 -5.67 -7.24 8.95
CA LEU A 26 -5.10 -6.60 7.77
C LEU A 26 -3.58 -6.69 7.77
N LYS A 27 -2.99 -6.55 8.95
CA LYS A 27 -1.54 -6.62 9.09
C LYS A 27 -0.98 -7.96 8.65
N GLN A 28 -1.74 -9.03 8.80
CA GLN A 28 -1.33 -10.37 8.41
C GLN A 28 -1.35 -10.59 6.90
N ILE A 29 -2.21 -9.86 6.17
CA ILE A 29 -2.39 -10.08 4.74
C ILE A 29 -1.74 -8.99 3.88
N VAL A 30 -1.22 -7.92 4.49
CA VAL A 30 -0.60 -6.82 3.77
C VAL A 30 0.90 -6.80 4.06
N LYS A 31 1.71 -6.80 3.00
CA LYS A 31 3.15 -6.60 3.11
C LYS A 31 3.48 -5.15 2.80
N TYR A 32 4.49 -4.62 3.47
CA TYR A 32 4.93 -3.25 3.28
C TYR A 32 6.16 -3.19 2.39
N HIS A 33 6.18 -2.22 1.48
CA HIS A 33 7.33 -1.95 0.64
C HIS A 33 7.67 -0.45 0.74
N ASN A 34 8.78 -0.14 1.40
CA ASN A 34 9.23 1.22 1.62
C ASN A 34 10.10 1.68 0.45
N ILE A 35 9.59 2.63 -0.34
CA ILE A 35 10.29 3.08 -1.55
C ILE A 35 11.55 3.89 -1.22
N ASN A 36 11.64 4.48 -0.02
CA ASN A 36 12.84 5.23 0.37
C ASN A 36 14.02 4.32 0.65
N LYS A 37 13.76 3.07 1.04
CA LYS A 37 14.82 2.08 1.29
C LYS A 37 15.07 1.18 0.09
N LEU A 38 13.99 0.73 -0.56
CA LEU A 38 14.06 -0.31 -1.56
C LEU A 38 13.81 0.21 -2.98
N GLY A 39 13.35 1.45 -3.11
CA GLY A 39 12.98 2.00 -4.40
C GLY A 39 11.71 1.37 -4.95
N ILE A 40 11.31 1.81 -6.13
CA ILE A 40 10.16 1.23 -6.83
C ILE A 40 10.67 0.04 -7.65
N PRO A 41 10.07 -1.16 -7.50
CA PRO A 41 10.48 -2.32 -8.31
C PRO A 41 10.39 -1.99 -9.79
N PRO A 42 11.39 -2.37 -10.60
CA PRO A 42 11.41 -2.04 -12.04
C PRO A 42 10.16 -2.49 -12.79
N GLN A 43 9.60 -3.62 -12.39
CA GLN A 43 8.42 -4.18 -13.04
C GLN A 43 7.17 -3.34 -12.82
N TYR A 44 7.16 -2.48 -11.77
CA TYR A 44 6.02 -1.63 -11.44
C TYR A 44 6.29 -0.16 -11.70
N ARG A 45 7.50 0.19 -12.16
CA ARG A 45 7.92 1.58 -12.30
C ARG A 45 6.99 2.40 -13.20
N ASN A 46 6.46 1.79 -14.26
CA ASN A 46 5.54 2.45 -15.18
C ASN A 46 4.10 2.47 -14.67
N LYS A 47 3.77 1.61 -13.70
CA LYS A 47 2.41 1.49 -13.18
C LYS A 47 2.20 2.31 -11.92
N ILE A 48 3.26 2.56 -11.16
CA ILE A 48 3.17 3.28 -9.89
C ILE A 48 3.57 4.72 -10.14
N THR A 49 2.56 5.59 -10.17
CA THR A 49 2.76 7.02 -10.41
C THR A 49 2.62 7.85 -9.16
N ARG A 50 2.10 7.26 -8.08
CA ARG A 50 1.93 7.96 -6.81
C ARG A 50 1.94 6.95 -5.66
N VAL A 51 2.22 7.43 -4.47
CA VAL A 51 2.14 6.66 -3.25
C VAL A 51 1.08 7.27 -2.34
N PRO A 52 0.42 6.51 -1.50
CA PRO A 52 0.49 5.06 -1.37
C PRO A 52 -0.20 4.33 -2.52
N THR A 53 0.33 3.17 -2.87
CA THR A 53 -0.27 2.29 -3.88
C THR A 53 -0.30 0.88 -3.32
N MET A 54 -1.43 0.21 -3.45
CA MET A 54 -1.56 -1.18 -3.03
C MET A 54 -1.77 -2.07 -4.24
N LEU A 55 -0.94 -3.10 -4.35
CA LEU A 55 -1.10 -4.13 -5.36
C LEU A 55 -1.83 -5.31 -4.72
N THR A 56 -3.02 -5.60 -5.21
CA THR A 56 -3.83 -6.66 -4.64
C THR A 56 -3.42 -8.03 -5.20
N LYS A 57 -3.87 -9.06 -4.54
CA LYS A 57 -3.69 -10.45 -4.93
C LYS A 57 -4.14 -10.70 -6.37
N ASN A 58 -5.16 -10.00 -6.86
CA ASN A 58 -5.69 -10.16 -8.20
C ASN A 58 -4.96 -9.30 -9.24
N GLY A 59 -3.90 -8.63 -8.87
CA GLY A 59 -3.16 -7.78 -9.79
C GLY A 59 -3.75 -6.38 -9.95
N LYS A 60 -4.72 -6.00 -9.12
CA LYS A 60 -5.35 -4.71 -9.16
C LYS A 60 -4.51 -3.67 -8.45
N LEU A 61 -4.42 -2.47 -9.01
CA LEU A 61 -3.72 -1.36 -8.37
C LEU A 61 -4.73 -0.42 -7.73
N LEU A 62 -4.53 -0.15 -6.45
CA LEU A 62 -5.34 0.80 -5.69
C LEU A 62 -4.45 1.95 -5.25
N VAL A 63 -4.92 3.18 -5.42
CA VAL A 63 -4.13 4.37 -5.06
C VAL A 63 -4.93 5.27 -4.12
N GLY A 64 -4.22 5.90 -3.19
CA GLY A 64 -4.81 6.89 -2.28
C GLY A 64 -6.01 6.36 -1.52
N ASN A 65 -7.13 7.05 -1.61
CA ASN A 65 -8.35 6.71 -0.89
C ASN A 65 -8.93 5.35 -1.29
N GLU A 66 -8.64 4.87 -2.48
CA GLU A 66 -9.12 3.56 -2.92
C GLU A 66 -8.60 2.44 -2.02
N ILE A 67 -7.37 2.59 -1.52
CA ILE A 67 -6.79 1.61 -0.60
C ILE A 67 -7.61 1.55 0.68
N ARG A 68 -7.93 2.71 1.24
CA ARG A 68 -8.68 2.78 2.49
C ARG A 68 -10.08 2.21 2.32
N LEU A 69 -10.75 2.53 1.22
CA LEU A 69 -12.08 2.01 0.93
C LEU A 69 -12.05 0.49 0.77
N SER A 70 -11.02 -0.03 0.11
CA SER A 70 -10.86 -1.47 -0.04
C SER A 70 -10.63 -2.16 1.31
N LEU A 71 -9.85 -1.56 2.19
CA LEU A 71 -9.58 -2.13 3.51
C LEU A 71 -10.82 -2.14 4.40
N ILE A 72 -11.69 -1.14 4.28
CA ILE A 72 -12.92 -1.07 5.05
C ILE A 72 -13.88 -2.19 4.68
N HIS A 73 -13.85 -2.65 3.44
CA HIS A 73 -14.76 -3.68 2.94
C HIS A 73 -14.21 -5.11 3.03
N ILE A 74 -13.06 -5.28 3.63
CA ILE A 74 -12.48 -6.62 3.84
C ILE A 74 -13.10 -7.33 5.03
#